data_a1846eebd95b47cabb0373fcefd30f0f
#
_entry.id   a1846eebd95b47cabb0373fcefd30f0f
#
_cell.length_a   1.000
_cell.length_b   1.000
_cell.length_c   1.000
_cell.angle_alpha   90.00
_cell.angle_beta   90.00
_cell.angle_gamma   90.00
#
_symmetry.space_group_name_H-M   'P 1'
#
loop_
_entity.id
_entity.type
_entity.pdbx_description
1 polymer ?
#
loop_
_entity_poly.entity_id
_entity_poly.type
_entity_poly.pdbx_seq_one_letter_code
_entity_poly.pdbx_strand_id
1 'polypeptide(L)'
;MASKFKPVDEKLRLDIKGRADETRYKWTKKGLIDVFFILDNIAILIRRPIKTKKFSGFSTYFEDNFIVFLNSSYTLGHERFLGAHELYHITYNADILKRDKILFGGSQDIEDEANIFAAEFLMPEEGIKEVFYKHVDIKPDKIEARHVVRMHNYFKVSYKAMLKQLIQLKLCDEKLYEPLLKFQALEKADELKKITLMEGYSTELIKPSEVRSISTEYIEIVRRNYEDNKISYGKLEEMLGFIGKTPEDYGYMKNEDY
;
A
#
# COMPACT_ATOMS: atom_id res chain seq x y z
N MET A 1 26.04 -2.89 0.27
CA MET A 1 26.21 -1.60 0.99
C MET A 1 24.93 -1.35 1.76
N ALA A 2 25.00 -1.17 3.09
CA ALA A 2 23.82 -0.80 3.87
C ALA A 2 23.34 0.58 3.44
N SER A 3 22.05 0.71 3.20
CA SER A 3 21.44 1.98 2.83
C SER A 3 21.40 2.87 4.07
N LYS A 4 22.24 3.91 4.12
CA LYS A 4 22.15 4.91 5.17
C LYS A 4 20.80 5.60 5.12
N PHE A 5 20.21 5.88 6.28
CA PHE A 5 19.01 6.72 6.37
C PHE A 5 19.29 8.08 5.72
N LYS A 6 18.39 8.53 4.86
CA LYS A 6 18.39 9.88 4.31
C LYS A 6 17.14 10.60 4.85
N PRO A 7 17.28 11.60 5.71
CA PRO A 7 16.15 12.43 6.12
C PRO A 7 15.57 13.15 4.91
N VAL A 8 14.25 13.32 4.92
CA VAL A 8 13.52 14.10 3.91
C VAL A 8 13.75 15.58 4.19
N ASP A 9 13.89 16.38 3.15
CA ASP A 9 13.89 17.84 3.27
C ASP A 9 12.61 18.34 3.94
N GLU A 10 12.75 19.18 4.97
CA GLU A 10 11.62 19.55 5.81
C GLU A 10 10.61 20.46 5.07
N LYS A 11 11.07 21.30 4.16
CA LYS A 11 10.18 22.18 3.38
C LYS A 11 9.33 21.33 2.43
N LEU A 12 9.95 20.41 1.71
CA LEU A 12 9.25 19.48 0.83
C LEU A 12 8.27 18.61 1.63
N ARG A 13 8.69 18.11 2.80
CA ARG A 13 7.83 17.31 3.67
C ARG A 13 6.57 18.08 4.09
N LEU A 14 6.70 19.35 4.47
CA LEU A 14 5.58 20.19 4.91
C LEU A 14 4.60 20.47 3.78
N ASP A 15 5.09 20.71 2.54
CA ASP A 15 4.22 20.88 1.38
C ASP A 15 3.41 19.61 1.11
N ILE A 16 4.08 18.46 1.04
CA ILE A 16 3.42 17.18 0.77
C ILE A 16 2.52 16.74 1.94
N LYS A 17 2.87 17.09 3.19
CA LYS A 17 2.00 16.88 4.35
C LYS A 17 0.66 17.59 4.17
N GLY A 18 0.65 18.84 3.66
CA GLY A 18 -0.59 19.55 3.36
C GLY A 18 -1.51 18.77 2.40
N ARG A 19 -0.95 18.20 1.34
CA ARG A 19 -1.69 17.34 0.39
C ARG A 19 -2.20 16.05 1.04
N ALA A 20 -1.40 15.43 1.90
CA ALA A 20 -1.79 14.23 2.64
C ALA A 20 -2.94 14.53 3.62
N ASP A 21 -2.88 15.66 4.32
CA ASP A 21 -3.93 16.10 5.26
C ASP A 21 -5.24 16.41 4.53
N GLU A 22 -5.19 17.09 3.38
CA GLU A 22 -6.36 17.35 2.53
C GLU A 22 -7.01 16.05 2.05
N THR A 23 -6.21 15.14 1.51
CA THR A 23 -6.70 13.84 1.04
C THR A 23 -7.31 13.04 2.18
N ARG A 24 -6.65 13.01 3.34
CA ARG A 24 -7.15 12.33 4.53
C ARG A 24 -8.46 12.93 5.00
N TYR A 25 -8.58 14.25 5.09
CA TYR A 25 -9.81 14.95 5.46
C TYR A 25 -10.97 14.58 4.54
N LYS A 26 -10.73 14.52 3.23
CA LYS A 26 -11.74 14.11 2.23
C LYS A 26 -12.32 12.72 2.52
N TRP A 27 -11.49 11.78 2.98
CA TRP A 27 -11.88 10.38 3.14
C TRP A 27 -12.24 9.98 4.58
N THR A 28 -11.69 10.64 5.60
CA THR A 28 -11.90 10.26 7.02
C THR A 28 -13.28 10.61 7.57
N LYS A 29 -14.08 11.41 6.90
CA LYS A 29 -15.48 11.65 7.31
C LYS A 29 -16.30 10.36 7.53
N LYS A 30 -15.74 9.20 7.18
CA LYS A 30 -16.35 7.88 7.25
C LYS A 30 -15.63 6.87 8.15
N GLY A 31 -14.65 7.29 8.97
CA GLY A 31 -13.93 6.38 9.88
C GLY A 31 -12.50 6.04 9.44
N LEU A 32 -12.07 4.79 9.64
CA LEU A 32 -10.70 4.32 9.40
C LEU A 32 -10.24 4.54 7.94
N ILE A 33 -8.98 5.01 7.79
CA ILE A 33 -8.34 5.13 6.47
C ILE A 33 -7.97 3.74 5.97
N ASP A 34 -8.80 3.20 5.10
CA ASP A 34 -8.45 2.05 4.28
C ASP A 34 -8.05 2.51 2.88
N VAL A 35 -6.75 2.45 2.60
CA VAL A 35 -6.21 2.89 1.31
C VAL A 35 -6.72 2.06 0.14
N PHE A 36 -6.99 0.77 0.36
CA PHE A 36 -7.56 -0.08 -0.69
C PHE A 36 -9.00 0.30 -1.01
N PHE A 37 -9.79 0.62 0.03
CA PHE A 37 -11.13 1.15 -0.17
C PHE A 37 -11.12 2.48 -0.94
N ILE A 38 -10.18 3.38 -0.62
CA ILE A 38 -10.05 4.66 -1.34
C ILE A 38 -9.74 4.41 -2.81
N LEU A 39 -8.73 3.58 -3.09
CA LEU A 39 -8.32 3.25 -4.45
C LEU A 39 -9.44 2.58 -5.24
N ASP A 40 -10.19 1.68 -4.62
CA ASP A 40 -11.33 0.98 -5.23
C ASP A 40 -12.49 1.92 -5.62
N ASN A 41 -12.58 3.10 -4.98
CA ASN A 41 -13.59 4.11 -5.29
C ASN A 41 -13.19 5.12 -6.39
N ILE A 42 -11.90 5.19 -6.75
CA ILE A 42 -11.40 6.22 -7.68
C ILE A 42 -10.56 5.66 -8.83
N ALA A 43 -10.34 4.36 -8.83
CA ALA A 43 -9.54 3.66 -9.84
C ALA A 43 -9.99 2.19 -9.94
N ILE A 44 -9.65 1.53 -11.01
CA ILE A 44 -9.71 0.07 -11.09
C ILE A 44 -8.51 -0.47 -10.32
N LEU A 45 -8.72 -0.95 -9.11
CA LEU A 45 -7.69 -1.53 -8.27
C LEU A 45 -7.51 -3.02 -8.59
N ILE A 46 -6.28 -3.41 -8.93
CA ILE A 46 -5.88 -4.80 -9.17
C ILE A 46 -4.84 -5.18 -8.13
N ARG A 47 -5.13 -6.19 -7.33
CA ARG A 47 -4.19 -6.77 -6.36
C ARG A 47 -3.92 -8.22 -6.75
N ARG A 48 -2.67 -8.55 -7.08
CA ARG A 48 -2.32 -9.89 -7.54
C ARG A 48 -0.87 -10.23 -7.19
N PRO A 49 -0.57 -11.47 -6.72
CA PRO A 49 0.80 -11.87 -6.46
C PRO A 49 1.55 -12.11 -7.78
N ILE A 50 2.68 -11.40 -7.93
CA ILE A 50 3.64 -11.64 -9.00
C ILE A 50 4.97 -12.05 -8.35
N LYS A 51 5.51 -13.20 -8.75
CA LYS A 51 6.76 -13.76 -8.20
C LYS A 51 8.01 -13.01 -8.68
N THR A 52 8.02 -11.70 -8.52
CA THR A 52 9.20 -10.87 -8.77
C THR A 52 9.35 -9.83 -7.67
N LYS A 53 10.59 -9.63 -7.20
CA LYS A 53 10.91 -8.58 -6.21
C LYS A 53 11.33 -7.26 -6.87
N LYS A 54 11.29 -7.19 -8.20
CA LYS A 54 11.68 -5.98 -8.95
C LYS A 54 10.50 -5.06 -9.24
N PHE A 55 9.30 -5.52 -8.96
CA PHE A 55 8.07 -4.85 -9.34
C PHE A 55 7.06 -4.91 -8.20
N SER A 56 6.77 -3.78 -7.60
CA SER A 56 5.83 -3.68 -6.47
C SER A 56 4.45 -3.18 -6.88
N GLY A 57 4.34 -2.29 -7.84
CA GLY A 57 3.08 -1.74 -8.34
C GLY A 57 3.30 -0.66 -9.38
N PHE A 58 2.21 -0.15 -9.93
CA PHE A 58 2.18 0.99 -10.85
C PHE A 58 0.77 1.56 -10.96
N SER A 59 0.71 2.80 -11.44
CA SER A 59 -0.53 3.45 -11.89
C SER A 59 -0.48 3.70 -13.39
N THR A 60 -1.63 3.57 -14.06
CA THR A 60 -1.81 3.90 -15.47
C THR A 60 -3.18 4.54 -15.72
N TYR A 61 -3.33 5.16 -16.89
CA TYR A 61 -4.60 5.70 -17.35
C TYR A 61 -4.98 5.11 -18.70
N PHE A 62 -6.13 4.47 -18.77
CA PHE A 62 -6.63 3.78 -19.96
C PHE A 62 -8.15 3.92 -20.06
N GLU A 63 -8.66 4.30 -21.25
CA GLU A 63 -10.09 4.44 -21.53
C GLU A 63 -10.88 5.15 -20.42
N ASP A 64 -10.42 6.37 -20.10
CA ASP A 64 -11.00 7.25 -19.09
C ASP A 64 -10.97 6.74 -17.64
N ASN A 65 -10.27 5.64 -17.38
CA ASN A 65 -10.11 5.07 -16.04
C ASN A 65 -8.65 5.11 -15.57
N PHE A 66 -8.44 5.45 -14.31
CA PHE A 66 -7.20 5.12 -13.63
C PHE A 66 -7.19 3.64 -13.27
N ILE A 67 -6.06 3.00 -13.48
CA ILE A 67 -5.83 1.61 -13.09
C ILE A 67 -4.64 1.59 -12.16
N VAL A 68 -4.79 0.98 -10.99
CA VAL A 68 -3.72 0.79 -10.00
C VAL A 68 -3.48 -0.70 -9.83
N PHE A 69 -2.25 -1.12 -10.05
CA PHE A 69 -1.81 -2.48 -9.80
C PHE A 69 -0.92 -2.53 -8.57
N LEU A 70 -1.22 -3.44 -7.62
CA LEU A 70 -0.42 -3.71 -6.44
C LEU A 70 0.01 -5.19 -6.41
N ASN A 71 1.31 -5.42 -6.25
CA ASN A 71 1.85 -6.77 -6.15
C ASN A 71 1.69 -7.32 -4.72
N SER A 72 0.70 -8.17 -4.51
CA SER A 72 0.37 -8.77 -3.22
C SER A 72 1.35 -9.87 -2.76
N SER A 73 2.41 -10.17 -3.51
CA SER A 73 3.52 -11.01 -3.03
C SER A 73 4.46 -10.28 -2.06
N TYR A 74 4.33 -8.97 -1.92
CA TYR A 74 4.95 -8.22 -0.84
C TYR A 74 4.15 -8.31 0.45
N THR A 75 4.76 -7.93 1.58
CA THR A 75 4.05 -7.94 2.87
C THR A 75 2.86 -6.97 2.84
N LEU A 76 1.77 -7.32 3.53
CA LEU A 76 0.57 -6.48 3.57
C LEU A 76 0.87 -5.04 4.00
N GLY A 77 1.78 -4.86 4.98
CA GLY A 77 2.19 -3.51 5.40
C GLY A 77 2.93 -2.73 4.30
N HIS A 78 3.68 -3.41 3.42
CA HIS A 78 4.31 -2.78 2.25
C HIS A 78 3.27 -2.47 1.17
N GLU A 79 2.37 -3.39 0.90
CA GLU A 79 1.29 -3.23 -0.08
C GLU A 79 0.39 -2.03 0.27
N ARG A 80 0.07 -1.83 1.56
CA ARG A 80 -0.68 -0.64 2.02
C ARG A 80 0.10 0.65 1.79
N PHE A 81 1.40 0.65 2.08
CA PHE A 81 2.26 1.81 1.82
C PHE A 81 2.32 2.13 0.33
N LEU A 82 2.48 1.11 -0.50
CA LEU A 82 2.46 1.26 -1.95
C LEU A 82 1.12 1.77 -2.45
N GLY A 83 0.00 1.28 -1.92
CA GLY A 83 -1.33 1.80 -2.27
C GLY A 83 -1.46 3.30 -2.00
N ALA A 84 -0.91 3.81 -0.90
CA ALA A 84 -0.88 5.25 -0.62
C ALA A 84 0.07 6.01 -1.56
N HIS A 85 1.17 5.40 -1.96
CA HIS A 85 2.09 5.93 -2.97
C HIS A 85 1.38 6.08 -4.34
N GLU A 86 0.68 5.04 -4.80
CA GLU A 86 -0.09 5.08 -6.05
C GLU A 86 -1.28 6.06 -5.96
N LEU A 87 -1.89 6.21 -4.78
CA LEU A 87 -2.92 7.22 -4.55
C LEU A 87 -2.40 8.64 -4.83
N TYR A 88 -1.14 8.93 -4.47
CA TYR A 88 -0.51 10.21 -4.82
C TYR A 88 -0.47 10.41 -6.32
N HIS A 89 -0.01 9.43 -7.08
CA HIS A 89 0.10 9.54 -8.53
C HIS A 89 -1.23 9.79 -9.21
N ILE A 90 -2.28 9.05 -8.88
CA ILE A 90 -3.60 9.24 -9.51
C ILE A 90 -4.32 10.51 -9.05
N THR A 91 -3.91 11.11 -7.92
CA THR A 91 -4.53 12.32 -7.39
C THR A 91 -3.79 13.58 -7.81
N TYR A 92 -2.46 13.59 -7.71
CA TYR A 92 -1.63 14.80 -7.88
C TYR A 92 -0.79 14.78 -9.16
N ASN A 93 -0.61 13.62 -9.79
CA ASN A 93 0.06 13.48 -11.08
C ASN A 93 -0.89 12.98 -12.19
N ALA A 94 -2.20 13.18 -12.01
CA ALA A 94 -3.24 12.73 -12.94
C ALA A 94 -3.00 13.18 -14.38
N ASP A 95 -2.59 14.44 -14.59
CA ASP A 95 -2.34 14.99 -15.93
C ASP A 95 -1.12 14.33 -16.61
N ILE A 96 -0.09 13.98 -15.83
CA ILE A 96 1.07 13.24 -16.33
C ILE A 96 0.63 11.83 -16.75
N LEU A 97 -0.15 11.14 -15.92
CA LEU A 97 -0.68 9.81 -16.22
C LEU A 97 -1.57 9.81 -17.47
N LYS A 98 -2.42 10.81 -17.64
CA LYS A 98 -3.28 10.94 -18.82
C LYS A 98 -2.48 11.16 -20.10
N ARG A 99 -1.39 11.92 -20.03
CA ARG A 99 -0.51 12.20 -21.17
C ARG A 99 0.39 11.01 -21.51
N ASP A 100 1.08 10.46 -20.51
CA ASP A 100 2.17 9.50 -20.70
C ASP A 100 1.70 8.03 -20.58
N LYS A 101 0.43 7.84 -20.17
CA LYS A 101 -0.27 6.56 -19.99
C LYS A 101 0.24 5.73 -18.80
N ILE A 102 1.54 5.70 -18.53
CA ILE A 102 2.16 4.95 -17.42
C ILE A 102 3.20 5.84 -16.76
N LEU A 103 3.13 5.98 -15.44
CA LEU A 103 4.23 6.45 -14.62
C LEU A 103 5.07 5.23 -14.20
N PHE A 104 6.03 4.87 -15.06
CA PHE A 104 7.04 3.88 -14.73
C PHE A 104 8.35 4.60 -14.46
N GLY A 105 8.75 4.69 -13.17
CA GLY A 105 9.98 5.39 -12.81
C GLY A 105 9.96 6.84 -13.26
N GLY A 106 8.97 7.61 -12.82
CA GLY A 106 8.92 9.06 -12.99
C GLY A 106 10.24 9.72 -12.57
N SER A 107 10.38 11.04 -12.72
CA SER A 107 11.57 11.70 -12.16
C SER A 107 11.70 11.31 -10.68
N GLN A 108 12.94 11.16 -10.20
CA GLN A 108 13.20 10.79 -8.80
C GLN A 108 12.44 11.70 -7.82
N ASP A 109 12.24 12.96 -8.19
CA ASP A 109 11.51 13.95 -7.39
C ASP A 109 10.03 13.54 -7.20
N ILE A 110 9.36 13.10 -8.27
CA ILE A 110 7.95 12.65 -8.21
C ILE A 110 7.80 11.39 -7.34
N GLU A 111 8.73 10.45 -7.47
CA GLU A 111 8.75 9.23 -6.64
C GLU A 111 9.03 9.55 -5.15
N ASP A 112 9.91 10.53 -4.89
CA ASP A 112 10.20 10.98 -3.53
C ASP A 112 8.98 11.69 -2.91
N GLU A 113 8.27 12.54 -3.68
CA GLU A 113 7.01 13.17 -3.25
C GLU A 113 5.94 12.11 -2.92
N ALA A 114 5.76 11.10 -3.77
CA ALA A 114 4.80 10.02 -3.54
C ALA A 114 5.15 9.20 -2.28
N ASN A 115 6.44 8.95 -2.04
CA ASN A 115 6.90 8.27 -0.82
C ASN A 115 6.64 9.11 0.44
N ILE A 116 6.87 10.44 0.37
CA ILE A 116 6.59 11.36 1.49
C ILE A 116 5.09 11.40 1.75
N PHE A 117 4.30 11.54 0.68
CA PHE A 117 2.83 11.51 0.79
C PHE A 117 2.33 10.24 1.47
N ALA A 118 2.80 9.07 1.01
CA ALA A 118 2.38 7.79 1.60
C ALA A 118 2.71 7.71 3.10
N ALA A 119 3.89 8.22 3.50
CA ALA A 119 4.28 8.28 4.90
C ALA A 119 3.37 9.21 5.70
N GLU A 120 3.18 10.46 5.27
CA GLU A 120 2.35 11.45 5.97
C GLU A 120 0.86 11.09 5.94
N PHE A 121 0.38 10.46 4.86
CA PHE A 121 -1.00 10.02 4.73
C PHE A 121 -1.36 8.88 5.69
N LEU A 122 -0.50 7.85 5.78
CA LEU A 122 -0.76 6.69 6.63
C LEU A 122 -0.32 6.90 8.09
N MET A 123 0.68 7.76 8.31
CA MET A 123 1.37 7.96 9.59
C MET A 123 1.51 9.45 9.91
N PRO A 124 0.40 10.18 10.08
CA PRO A 124 0.46 11.62 10.36
C PRO A 124 1.23 11.91 11.64
N GLU A 125 2.05 12.96 11.61
CA GLU A 125 2.95 13.32 12.70
C GLU A 125 2.24 13.42 14.05
N GLU A 126 1.09 14.08 14.11
CA GLU A 126 0.32 14.29 15.33
C GLU A 126 -0.17 12.94 15.90
N GLY A 127 -0.70 12.06 15.01
CA GLY A 127 -1.14 10.72 15.40
C GLY A 127 0.01 9.84 15.88
N ILE A 128 1.17 9.91 15.18
CA ILE A 128 2.38 9.20 15.62
C ILE A 128 2.82 9.66 17.01
N LYS A 129 2.91 10.97 17.25
CA LYS A 129 3.32 11.51 18.56
C LYS A 129 2.35 11.11 19.67
N GLU A 130 1.04 11.23 19.43
CA GLU A 130 0.02 10.81 20.40
C GLU A 130 0.17 9.34 20.78
N VAL A 131 0.22 8.45 19.79
CA VAL A 131 0.34 7.01 20.04
C VAL A 131 1.68 6.66 20.67
N PHE A 132 2.77 7.30 20.22
CA PHE A 132 4.11 7.08 20.75
C PHE A 132 4.18 7.39 22.25
N TYR A 133 3.78 8.59 22.68
CA TYR A 133 3.81 8.98 24.08
C TYR A 133 2.83 8.20 24.96
N LYS A 134 1.75 7.70 24.39
CA LYS A 134 0.79 6.85 25.11
C LYS A 134 1.25 5.41 25.31
N HIS A 135 1.96 4.82 24.33
CA HIS A 135 2.21 3.37 24.30
C HIS A 135 3.69 2.98 24.30
N VAL A 136 4.58 3.91 24.06
CA VAL A 136 6.03 3.68 24.00
C VAL A 136 6.75 4.51 25.06
N ASP A 137 6.64 5.83 24.99
CA ASP A 137 7.17 6.84 25.91
C ASP A 137 8.60 6.55 26.40
N ILE A 138 9.52 6.40 25.48
CA ILE A 138 10.93 6.07 25.75
C ILE A 138 11.85 7.04 25.00
N LYS A 139 13.07 7.23 25.52
CA LYS A 139 14.07 8.07 24.86
C LYS A 139 14.44 7.55 23.48
N PRO A 140 14.71 8.43 22.48
CA PRO A 140 15.00 8.03 21.12
C PRO A 140 16.19 7.06 20.95
N ASP A 141 17.20 7.15 21.83
CA ASP A 141 18.36 6.27 21.86
C ASP A 141 18.09 4.88 22.48
N LYS A 142 16.90 4.67 23.04
CA LYS A 142 16.47 3.41 23.68
C LYS A 142 15.39 2.66 22.92
N ILE A 143 15.08 3.10 21.71
CA ILE A 143 14.12 2.40 20.85
C ILE A 143 14.66 1.02 20.48
N GLU A 144 13.79 0.02 20.62
CA GLU A 144 14.03 -1.38 20.29
C GLU A 144 13.02 -1.86 19.22
N ALA A 145 13.26 -3.02 18.62
CA ALA A 145 12.39 -3.60 17.60
C ALA A 145 10.93 -3.74 18.06
N ARG A 146 10.69 -4.08 19.33
CA ARG A 146 9.32 -4.19 19.88
C ARG A 146 8.55 -2.88 19.83
N HIS A 147 9.21 -1.75 20.05
CA HIS A 147 8.56 -0.43 20.00
C HIS A 147 8.15 -0.08 18.57
N VAL A 148 9.01 -0.38 17.59
CA VAL A 148 8.67 -0.25 16.17
C VAL A 148 7.53 -1.22 15.80
N VAL A 149 7.52 -2.44 16.35
CA VAL A 149 6.44 -3.43 16.15
C VAL A 149 5.10 -2.91 16.66
N ARG A 150 5.04 -2.30 17.84
CA ARG A 150 3.80 -1.68 18.36
C ARG A 150 3.27 -0.61 17.41
N MET A 151 4.15 0.31 17.05
CA MET A 151 3.79 1.46 16.19
C MET A 151 3.35 1.03 14.80
N HIS A 152 4.09 0.13 14.12
CA HIS A 152 3.71 -0.28 12.76
C HIS A 152 2.40 -1.08 12.73
N ASN A 153 2.10 -1.84 13.79
CA ASN A 153 0.83 -2.55 13.91
C ASN A 153 -0.34 -1.59 14.15
N TYR A 154 -0.13 -0.55 14.94
CA TYR A 154 -1.16 0.48 15.17
C TYR A 154 -1.54 1.18 13.87
N PHE A 155 -0.54 1.64 13.11
CA PHE A 155 -0.75 2.37 11.85
C PHE A 155 -0.96 1.49 10.63
N LYS A 156 -0.89 0.15 10.78
CA LYS A 156 -1.08 -0.82 9.68
C LYS A 156 -0.13 -0.61 8.50
N VAL A 157 1.12 -0.29 8.76
CA VAL A 157 2.16 -0.04 7.76
C VAL A 157 3.30 -1.06 7.85
N SER A 158 4.26 -1.03 6.91
CA SER A 158 5.44 -1.89 7.02
C SER A 158 6.36 -1.45 8.17
N TYR A 159 7.05 -2.39 8.77
CA TYR A 159 8.05 -2.13 9.81
C TYR A 159 9.09 -1.08 9.37
N LYS A 160 9.58 -1.17 8.12
CA LYS A 160 10.55 -0.20 7.56
C LYS A 160 9.97 1.20 7.42
N ALA A 161 8.72 1.33 6.95
CA ALA A 161 8.09 2.63 6.79
C ALA A 161 7.94 3.30 8.17
N MET A 162 7.47 2.56 9.17
CA MET A 162 7.37 3.06 10.54
C MET A 162 8.73 3.46 11.13
N LEU A 163 9.76 2.62 10.97
CA LEU A 163 11.10 2.94 11.46
C LEU A 163 11.63 4.24 10.84
N LYS A 164 11.46 4.43 9.53
CA LYS A 164 11.84 5.66 8.84
C LYS A 164 11.08 6.87 9.39
N GLN A 165 9.78 6.75 9.61
CA GLN A 165 8.94 7.85 10.12
C GLN A 165 9.32 8.22 11.55
N LEU A 166 9.58 7.25 12.43
CA LEU A 166 10.04 7.53 13.80
C LEU A 166 11.37 8.30 13.82
N ILE A 167 12.31 7.97 12.93
CA ILE A 167 13.58 8.69 12.81
C ILE A 167 13.35 10.09 12.24
N GLN A 168 12.56 10.22 11.18
CA GLN A 168 12.21 11.53 10.58
C GLN A 168 11.61 12.49 11.62
N LEU A 169 10.76 11.96 12.51
CA LEU A 169 10.13 12.72 13.60
C LEU A 169 11.00 12.84 14.87
N LYS A 170 12.25 12.38 14.82
CA LYS A 170 13.20 12.40 15.95
C LYS A 170 12.74 11.64 17.19
N LEU A 171 11.82 10.68 17.01
CA LEU A 171 11.35 9.75 18.04
C LEU A 171 12.22 8.49 18.16
N CYS A 172 13.11 8.28 17.20
CA CYS A 172 14.14 7.23 17.21
C CYS A 172 15.47 7.85 16.77
N ASP A 173 16.58 7.49 17.44
CA ASP A 173 17.92 7.95 17.06
C ASP A 173 18.31 7.34 15.69
N GLU A 174 18.83 8.16 14.78
CA GLU A 174 19.28 7.74 13.45
C GLU A 174 20.32 6.61 13.49
N LYS A 175 21.16 6.56 14.52
CA LYS A 175 22.13 5.50 14.73
C LYS A 175 21.52 4.12 14.86
N LEU A 176 20.24 4.05 15.26
CA LEU A 176 19.49 2.81 15.41
C LEU A 176 18.89 2.32 14.09
N TYR A 177 18.93 3.12 13.01
CA TYR A 177 18.33 2.74 11.73
C TYR A 177 18.83 1.39 11.22
N GLU A 178 20.13 1.26 11.01
CA GLU A 178 20.72 0.03 10.49
C GLU A 178 20.56 -1.19 11.42
N PRO A 179 20.81 -1.06 12.75
CA PRO A 179 20.55 -2.16 13.68
C PRO A 179 19.09 -2.64 13.66
N LEU A 180 18.11 -1.72 13.65
CA LEU A 180 16.70 -2.07 13.66
C LEU A 180 16.20 -2.54 12.29
N LEU A 181 16.73 -2.01 11.19
CA LEU A 181 16.37 -2.44 9.84
C LEU A 181 16.71 -3.91 9.58
N LYS A 182 17.74 -4.46 10.24
CA LYS A 182 18.13 -5.87 10.10
C LYS A 182 17.00 -6.86 10.43
N PHE A 183 16.03 -6.46 11.27
CA PHE A 183 14.89 -7.32 11.57
C PHE A 183 13.97 -7.58 10.37
N GLN A 184 14.12 -6.83 9.28
CA GLN A 184 13.42 -7.10 8.01
C GLN A 184 14.18 -8.05 7.08
N ALA A 185 15.44 -8.37 7.35
CA ALA A 185 16.19 -9.32 6.56
C ALA A 185 15.57 -10.73 6.69
N LEU A 186 15.62 -11.51 5.61
CA LEU A 186 15.10 -12.89 5.59
C LEU A 186 15.67 -13.75 6.74
N GLU A 187 16.94 -13.52 7.08
CA GLU A 187 17.66 -14.22 8.16
C GLU A 187 17.06 -13.93 9.54
N LYS A 188 16.34 -12.82 9.71
CA LYS A 188 15.71 -12.39 10.96
C LYS A 188 14.18 -12.37 10.90
N ALA A 189 13.57 -12.90 9.85
CA ALA A 189 12.13 -12.95 9.69
C ALA A 189 11.42 -13.65 10.85
N ASP A 190 12.00 -14.76 11.35
CA ASP A 190 11.47 -15.49 12.50
C ASP A 190 11.60 -14.71 13.81
N GLU A 191 12.67 -13.91 13.97
CA GLU A 191 12.87 -13.06 15.14
C GLU A 191 11.81 -11.93 15.16
N LEU A 192 11.59 -11.24 14.02
CA LEU A 192 10.55 -10.23 13.90
C LEU A 192 9.15 -10.82 14.16
N LYS A 193 8.87 -12.00 13.62
CA LYS A 193 7.61 -12.72 13.85
C LYS A 193 7.42 -13.05 15.33
N LYS A 194 8.46 -13.53 16.01
CA LYS A 194 8.44 -13.82 17.45
C LYS A 194 8.14 -12.56 18.26
N ILE A 195 8.83 -11.45 17.99
CA ILE A 195 8.59 -10.16 18.66
C ILE A 195 7.14 -9.72 18.43
N THR A 196 6.63 -9.82 17.20
CA THR A 196 5.26 -9.44 16.86
C THR A 196 4.23 -10.22 17.69
N LEU A 197 4.41 -11.53 17.81
CA LEU A 197 3.53 -12.38 18.61
C LEU A 197 3.65 -12.10 20.12
N MET A 198 4.86 -11.85 20.62
CA MET A 198 5.09 -11.51 22.03
C MET A 198 4.44 -10.17 22.41
N GLU A 199 4.34 -9.24 21.48
CA GLU A 199 3.63 -7.96 21.66
C GLU A 199 2.11 -8.08 21.47
N GLY A 200 1.59 -9.30 21.23
CA GLY A 200 0.15 -9.59 21.11
C GLY A 200 -0.45 -9.28 19.74
N TYR A 201 0.36 -9.06 18.70
CA TYR A 201 -0.13 -8.73 17.37
C TYR A 201 -0.14 -9.92 16.41
N SER A 202 -1.04 -9.88 15.42
CA SER A 202 -1.03 -10.78 14.27
C SER A 202 0.21 -10.55 13.39
N THR A 203 0.66 -11.60 12.72
CA THR A 203 1.79 -11.52 11.77
C THR A 203 1.36 -11.17 10.34
N GLU A 204 0.12 -10.80 10.10
CA GLU A 204 -0.40 -10.50 8.76
C GLU A 204 0.33 -9.35 8.07
N LEU A 205 0.62 -8.26 8.81
CA LEU A 205 1.31 -7.10 8.25
C LEU A 205 2.72 -7.38 7.73
N ILE A 206 3.37 -8.42 8.27
CA ILE A 206 4.75 -8.80 7.92
C ILE A 206 4.82 -10.01 6.98
N LYS A 207 3.68 -10.49 6.51
CA LYS A 207 3.56 -11.57 5.51
C LYS A 207 2.99 -11.05 4.20
N PRO A 208 3.30 -11.68 3.07
CA PRO A 208 2.57 -11.46 1.82
C PRO A 208 1.08 -11.65 2.01
N SER A 209 0.28 -10.77 1.45
CA SER A 209 -1.19 -10.91 1.51
C SER A 209 -1.70 -12.00 0.57
N GLU A 210 -0.96 -12.26 -0.53
CA GLU A 210 -1.30 -13.21 -1.60
C GLU A 210 -2.72 -13.01 -2.17
N VAL A 211 -3.31 -11.83 -1.94
CA VAL A 211 -4.67 -11.50 -2.37
C VAL A 211 -4.72 -11.47 -3.90
N ARG A 212 -5.81 -12.03 -4.43
CA ARG A 212 -6.20 -11.93 -5.84
C ARG A 212 -7.56 -11.23 -5.88
N SER A 213 -7.56 -9.97 -6.20
CA SER A 213 -8.78 -9.17 -6.32
C SER A 213 -8.65 -8.13 -7.42
N ILE A 214 -9.79 -7.73 -7.92
CA ILE A 214 -9.97 -6.60 -8.81
C ILE A 214 -11.20 -5.83 -8.34
N SER A 215 -11.27 -4.54 -8.63
CA SER A 215 -12.41 -3.69 -8.25
C SER A 215 -13.74 -4.30 -8.64
N THR A 216 -14.71 -4.14 -7.76
CA THR A 216 -16.09 -4.61 -7.97
C THR A 216 -16.67 -4.08 -9.27
N GLU A 217 -16.40 -2.82 -9.59
CA GLU A 217 -16.82 -2.18 -10.84
C GLU A 217 -16.37 -2.96 -12.10
N TYR A 218 -15.11 -3.43 -12.11
CA TYR A 218 -14.63 -4.26 -13.22
C TYR A 218 -15.46 -5.55 -13.35
N ILE A 219 -15.73 -6.22 -12.23
CA ILE A 219 -16.53 -7.46 -12.23
C ILE A 219 -17.93 -7.18 -12.77
N GLU A 220 -18.54 -6.08 -12.35
CA GLU A 220 -19.87 -5.67 -12.83
C GLU A 220 -19.88 -5.38 -14.33
N ILE A 221 -18.85 -4.70 -14.85
CA ILE A 221 -18.68 -4.42 -16.28
C ILE A 221 -18.54 -5.74 -17.06
N VAL A 222 -17.71 -6.65 -16.58
CA VAL A 222 -17.50 -7.97 -17.22
C VAL A 222 -18.80 -8.75 -17.26
N ARG A 223 -19.52 -8.85 -16.16
CA ARG A 223 -20.80 -9.54 -16.06
C ARG A 223 -21.85 -8.93 -16.99
N ARG A 224 -22.01 -7.60 -16.96
CA ARG A 224 -22.94 -6.87 -17.84
C ARG A 224 -22.62 -7.11 -19.32
N ASN A 225 -21.35 -7.08 -19.71
CA ASN A 225 -20.95 -7.35 -21.08
C ASN A 225 -21.30 -8.78 -21.52
N TYR A 226 -21.24 -9.75 -20.59
CA TYR A 226 -21.69 -11.11 -20.89
C TYR A 226 -23.22 -11.19 -20.99
N GLU A 227 -23.95 -10.61 -20.06
CA GLU A 227 -25.42 -10.55 -20.05
C GLU A 227 -25.97 -9.83 -21.31
N ASP A 228 -25.26 -8.80 -21.79
CA ASP A 228 -25.55 -8.07 -23.02
C ASP A 228 -25.07 -8.80 -24.30
N ASN A 229 -24.57 -10.03 -24.20
CA ASN A 229 -23.98 -10.81 -25.32
C ASN A 229 -22.81 -10.11 -26.06
N LYS A 230 -22.10 -9.19 -25.41
CA LYS A 230 -20.91 -8.51 -25.95
C LYS A 230 -19.64 -9.35 -25.86
N ILE A 231 -19.60 -10.31 -24.93
CA ILE A 231 -18.50 -11.26 -24.77
C ILE A 231 -19.04 -12.69 -24.66
N SER A 232 -18.25 -13.67 -25.12
CA SER A 232 -18.59 -15.08 -25.00
C SER A 232 -18.40 -15.62 -23.59
N TYR A 233 -18.98 -16.81 -23.29
CA TYR A 233 -18.74 -17.52 -22.04
C TYR A 233 -17.25 -17.77 -21.78
N GLY A 234 -16.50 -18.22 -22.79
CA GLY A 234 -15.05 -18.44 -22.65
C GLY A 234 -14.29 -17.16 -22.34
N LYS A 235 -14.73 -15.99 -22.85
CA LYS A 235 -14.14 -14.70 -22.49
C LYS A 235 -14.50 -14.28 -21.07
N LEU A 236 -15.73 -14.55 -20.62
CA LEU A 236 -16.14 -14.37 -19.23
C LEU A 236 -15.26 -15.22 -18.30
N GLU A 237 -15.07 -16.50 -18.63
CA GLU A 237 -14.23 -17.43 -17.87
C GLU A 237 -12.77 -16.92 -17.77
N GLU A 238 -12.18 -16.48 -18.89
CA GLU A 238 -10.85 -15.89 -18.92
C GLU A 238 -10.74 -14.69 -17.99
N MET A 239 -11.72 -13.77 -18.06
CA MET A 239 -11.70 -12.53 -17.31
C MET A 239 -11.92 -12.75 -15.79
N LEU A 240 -12.81 -13.66 -15.43
CA LEU A 240 -13.02 -14.03 -14.00
C LEU A 240 -11.85 -14.88 -13.47
N GLY A 241 -11.23 -15.70 -14.32
CA GLY A 241 -10.03 -16.47 -13.98
C GLY A 241 -8.85 -15.59 -13.56
N PHE A 242 -8.83 -14.30 -13.95
CA PHE A 242 -7.83 -13.33 -13.51
C PHE A 242 -7.80 -13.16 -11.98
N ILE A 243 -8.95 -13.29 -11.33
CA ILE A 243 -9.09 -13.19 -9.85
C ILE A 243 -9.30 -14.56 -9.19
N GLY A 244 -9.10 -15.67 -9.94
CA GLY A 244 -9.30 -17.02 -9.44
C GLY A 244 -10.78 -17.39 -9.22
N LYS A 245 -11.67 -16.74 -9.96
CA LYS A 245 -13.11 -17.00 -9.98
C LYS A 245 -13.52 -17.67 -11.27
N THR A 246 -14.67 -18.35 -11.22
CA THR A 246 -15.31 -18.99 -12.37
C THR A 246 -16.67 -18.34 -12.66
N PRO A 247 -17.24 -18.49 -13.86
CA PRO A 247 -18.59 -18.04 -14.14
C PRO A 247 -19.64 -18.61 -13.19
N GLU A 248 -19.45 -19.86 -12.72
CA GLU A 248 -20.36 -20.54 -11.79
C GLU A 248 -20.37 -19.86 -10.42
N ASP A 249 -19.26 -19.24 -9.96
CA ASP A 249 -19.22 -18.45 -8.73
C ASP A 249 -20.23 -17.29 -8.76
N TYR A 250 -20.65 -16.88 -9.96
CA TYR A 250 -21.61 -15.79 -10.20
C TYR A 250 -22.94 -16.28 -10.78
N GLY A 251 -23.17 -17.61 -10.79
CA GLY A 251 -24.42 -18.22 -11.22
C GLY A 251 -24.58 -18.40 -12.73
N TYR A 252 -23.51 -18.21 -13.52
CA TYR A 252 -23.55 -18.47 -14.96
C TYR A 252 -23.13 -19.91 -15.24
N MET A 253 -23.98 -20.65 -15.96
CA MET A 253 -23.71 -22.02 -16.37
C MET A 253 -23.28 -22.06 -17.83
N LYS A 254 -22.36 -22.96 -18.16
CA LYS A 254 -22.01 -23.22 -19.54
C LYS A 254 -23.17 -23.96 -20.20
N ASN A 255 -23.79 -23.34 -21.21
CA ASN A 255 -24.78 -24.07 -22.02
C ASN A 255 -24.03 -25.18 -22.77
N GLU A 256 -24.44 -26.43 -22.57
CA GLU A 256 -23.88 -27.60 -23.27
C GLU A 256 -24.28 -27.68 -24.74
N ASP A 257 -25.08 -26.72 -25.22
CA ASP A 257 -25.55 -26.66 -26.61
C ASP A 257 -24.81 -25.55 -27.37
N TYR A 258 -23.59 -25.86 -27.82
CA TYR A 258 -22.99 -25.38 -29.08
C TYR A 258 -21.62 -26.05 -29.29
#